data_ba6042fcf463de7a004c3b596f3f0e3e
#
_entry.id   ba6042fcf463de7a004c3b596f3f0e3e
#
_cell.length_a   1.000
_cell.length_b   1.000
_cell.length_c   1.000
_cell.angle_alpha   90.00
_cell.angle_beta   90.00
_cell.angle_gamma   90.00
#
_symmetry.space_group_name_H-M   'P 1'
#
loop_
_entity.id
_entity.type
_entity.pdbx_description
1 polymer ?
#
loop_
_entity_poly.entity_id
_entity_poly.type
_entity_poly.pdbx_seq_one_letter_code
_entity_poly.pdbx_strand_id
1 'polypeptide(L)'
;MKAVILLVPLLFLAGCATLPREVRRASPATSPVAAAPSNAPVWPANAPGLAAQSAILIDARSGEVLFQKNADTPRVPASTQKLLTALLVSRRGNLDAMVTIAPEDTRVEPIRLGLRPGERYARRDLLQSILVKSSNDACAALARDHSGTEAAFTGQMNQAAWSLGARNSYFANSHGLPAAQFSTARDMARIAFLAYRDPTLRRMMQQTVVYFRHNSGRVTRLEATNKLLKRSNAYNGMKTGFTNAAGRCLISSGRLNGREVILVQLGSETRYIFDDAERLMAWSGRGSGTSHGAL
;
A
#
# COMPACT_ATOMS: atom_id res chain seq x y z
N MET A 1 -3.90 -0.91 -77.24
CA MET A 1 -2.45 -0.69 -77.14
C MET A 1 -1.87 -1.93 -76.41
N LYS A 2 -0.88 -2.56 -77.01
CA LYS A 2 -0.43 -3.95 -76.78
C LYS A 2 0.37 -4.10 -75.54
N ALA A 3 0.01 -5.08 -74.67
CA ALA A 3 0.85 -5.53 -73.56
C ALA A 3 1.89 -6.55 -74.03
N VAL A 4 3.16 -6.30 -73.68
CA VAL A 4 4.28 -7.19 -73.94
C VAL A 4 4.54 -8.00 -72.69
N ILE A 5 4.37 -9.34 -72.81
CA ILE A 5 4.73 -10.30 -71.78
C ILE A 5 6.16 -10.78 -72.06
N LEU A 6 7.09 -10.54 -71.13
CA LEU A 6 8.42 -11.10 -71.18
C LEU A 6 8.50 -12.40 -70.39
N LEU A 7 8.75 -13.49 -71.10
CA LEU A 7 9.05 -14.82 -70.50
C LEU A 7 10.55 -14.93 -70.26
N VAL A 8 10.96 -15.27 -69.03
CA VAL A 8 12.35 -15.60 -68.67
C VAL A 8 12.40 -17.09 -68.34
N PRO A 9 13.31 -17.88 -68.94
CA PRO A 9 13.37 -19.32 -68.70
C PRO A 9 14.10 -19.66 -67.38
N LEU A 10 13.55 -20.63 -66.68
CA LEU A 10 14.07 -21.22 -65.43
C LEU A 10 15.12 -22.27 -65.78
N LEU A 11 16.40 -22.02 -65.44
CA LEU A 11 17.46 -23.02 -65.46
C LEU A 11 17.42 -23.88 -64.18
N PHE A 12 17.19 -25.15 -64.30
CA PHE A 12 17.38 -26.12 -63.20
C PHE A 12 18.85 -26.52 -63.12
N LEU A 13 19.53 -26.19 -62.02
CA LEU A 13 20.80 -26.77 -61.64
C LEU A 13 20.57 -27.78 -60.52
N ALA A 14 20.77 -29.05 -60.84
CA ALA A 14 20.77 -30.16 -59.89
C ALA A 14 22.09 -30.12 -59.10
N GLY A 15 21.98 -29.72 -57.80
CA GLY A 15 23.09 -29.80 -56.87
C GLY A 15 22.88 -30.94 -55.89
N CYS A 16 23.82 -31.91 -55.86
CA CYS A 16 23.87 -32.99 -54.89
C CYS A 16 23.91 -32.45 -53.46
N ALA A 17 22.87 -32.69 -52.70
CA ALA A 17 22.82 -32.39 -51.27
C ALA A 17 23.46 -33.52 -50.47
N THR A 18 24.65 -33.28 -49.91
CA THR A 18 25.20 -34.11 -48.84
C THR A 18 24.47 -33.77 -47.54
N LEU A 19 23.86 -34.78 -46.90
CA LEU A 19 23.16 -34.63 -45.63
C LEU A 19 24.12 -34.18 -44.53
N PRO A 20 23.76 -33.19 -43.71
CA PRO A 20 24.56 -32.81 -42.57
C PRO A 20 24.41 -33.84 -41.45
N ARG A 21 25.52 -34.25 -40.92
CA ARG A 21 25.74 -35.09 -39.74
C ARG A 21 24.92 -34.56 -38.56
N GLU A 22 24.03 -35.37 -37.98
CA GLU A 22 23.33 -35.03 -36.74
C GLU A 22 24.30 -34.61 -35.66
N VAL A 23 24.28 -33.34 -35.32
CA VAL A 23 24.92 -32.83 -34.12
C VAL A 23 23.99 -33.20 -32.96
N ARG A 24 24.37 -34.23 -32.19
CA ARG A 24 23.73 -34.50 -30.89
C ARG A 24 23.80 -33.22 -30.07
N ARG A 25 22.68 -32.56 -29.89
CA ARG A 25 22.51 -31.52 -28.92
C ARG A 25 22.67 -32.16 -27.53
N ALA A 26 23.77 -31.84 -26.87
CA ALA A 26 23.91 -32.11 -25.45
C ALA A 26 22.79 -31.37 -24.72
N SER A 27 21.97 -32.09 -23.97
CA SER A 27 21.01 -31.51 -23.05
C SER A 27 21.77 -30.62 -22.08
N PRO A 28 21.31 -29.37 -21.85
CA PRO A 28 21.95 -28.56 -20.82
C PRO A 28 21.77 -29.29 -19.47
N ALA A 29 22.91 -29.58 -18.84
CA ALA A 29 22.93 -30.08 -17.48
C ALA A 29 22.21 -29.05 -16.62
N THR A 30 21.06 -29.41 -16.08
CA THR A 30 20.38 -28.65 -15.04
C THR A 30 21.27 -28.65 -13.81
N SER A 31 22.10 -27.62 -13.68
CA SER A 31 22.74 -27.31 -12.41
C SER A 31 21.64 -27.18 -11.36
N PRO A 32 21.74 -27.83 -10.19
CA PRO A 32 20.75 -27.63 -9.14
C PRO A 32 20.79 -26.13 -8.79
N VAL A 33 19.69 -25.44 -9.09
CA VAL A 33 19.45 -24.10 -8.56
C VAL A 33 19.53 -24.25 -7.05
N ALA A 34 20.60 -23.70 -6.45
CA ALA A 34 20.72 -23.67 -5.01
C ALA A 34 19.42 -23.06 -4.47
N ALA A 35 18.69 -23.84 -3.69
CA ALA A 35 17.48 -23.38 -3.05
C ALA A 35 17.85 -22.11 -2.29
N ALA A 36 17.23 -20.99 -2.67
CA ALA A 36 17.34 -19.76 -1.91
C ALA A 36 17.07 -20.12 -0.45
N PRO A 37 17.84 -19.59 0.51
CA PRO A 37 17.65 -19.90 1.92
C PRO A 37 16.16 -19.68 2.23
N SER A 38 15.48 -20.72 2.67
CA SER A 38 14.08 -20.62 3.07
C SER A 38 14.05 -19.68 4.26
N ASN A 39 13.70 -18.42 4.02
CA ASN A 39 13.27 -17.51 5.07
C ASN A 39 11.90 -18.01 5.57
N ALA A 40 11.86 -19.25 6.05
CA ALA A 40 10.74 -19.71 6.85
C ALA A 40 10.63 -18.73 8.02
N PRO A 41 9.52 -18.05 8.20
CA PRO A 41 9.36 -17.11 9.29
C PRO A 41 9.56 -17.91 10.58
N VAL A 42 10.62 -17.58 11.33
CA VAL A 42 10.77 -18.10 12.69
C VAL A 42 9.67 -17.41 13.49
N TRP A 43 8.55 -18.10 13.59
CA TRP A 43 7.47 -17.70 14.47
C TRP A 43 8.03 -17.87 15.90
N PRO A 44 8.23 -16.79 16.67
CA PRO A 44 8.65 -16.96 18.05
C PRO A 44 7.63 -17.86 18.77
N ALA A 45 8.09 -18.92 19.43
CA ALA A 45 7.22 -19.95 20.01
C ALA A 45 6.13 -19.40 20.96
N ASN A 46 6.31 -18.18 21.46
CA ASN A 46 5.41 -17.48 22.36
C ASN A 46 4.64 -16.30 21.71
N ALA A 47 4.74 -16.11 20.38
CA ALA A 47 3.99 -15.07 19.70
C ALA A 47 2.49 -15.43 19.62
N PRO A 48 1.59 -14.46 19.82
CA PRO A 48 0.16 -14.72 19.77
C PRO A 48 -0.29 -15.07 18.35
N GLY A 49 -1.20 -16.04 18.23
CA GLY A 49 -1.84 -16.36 16.95
C GLY A 49 -2.66 -15.19 16.41
N LEU A 50 -2.68 -15.04 15.07
CA LEU A 50 -3.39 -13.97 14.37
C LEU A 50 -4.34 -14.54 13.32
N ALA A 51 -5.53 -13.95 13.20
CA ALA A 51 -6.47 -14.22 12.12
C ALA A 51 -6.03 -13.59 10.78
N ALA A 52 -5.25 -12.51 10.83
CA ALA A 52 -4.72 -11.88 9.62
C ALA A 52 -3.91 -12.87 8.78
N GLN A 53 -4.17 -12.88 7.45
CA GLN A 53 -3.47 -13.76 6.51
C GLN A 53 -2.00 -13.37 6.33
N SER A 54 -1.69 -12.08 6.39
CA SER A 54 -0.33 -11.53 6.38
C SER A 54 -0.18 -10.46 7.44
N ALA A 55 0.96 -10.47 8.14
CA ALA A 55 1.26 -9.45 9.15
C ALA A 55 2.76 -9.23 9.30
N ILE A 56 3.13 -8.04 9.73
CA ILE A 56 4.48 -7.69 10.15
C ILE A 56 4.43 -6.67 11.28
N LEU A 57 5.25 -6.85 12.30
CA LEU A 57 5.46 -5.91 13.40
C LEU A 57 6.91 -5.43 13.35
N ILE A 58 7.08 -4.15 13.39
CA ILE A 58 8.41 -3.52 13.36
C ILE A 58 8.60 -2.56 14.52
N ASP A 59 9.85 -2.37 14.91
CA ASP A 59 10.25 -1.25 15.74
C ASP A 59 10.13 0.06 14.94
N ALA A 60 9.39 1.05 15.47
CA ALA A 60 9.11 2.30 14.76
C ALA A 60 10.31 3.27 14.70
N ARG A 61 11.39 3.00 15.44
CA ARG A 61 12.62 3.82 15.46
C ARG A 61 13.67 3.28 14.50
N SER A 62 13.91 1.98 14.55
CA SER A 62 14.97 1.31 13.77
C SER A 62 14.48 0.71 12.45
N GLY A 63 13.19 0.34 12.35
CA GLY A 63 12.67 -0.48 11.26
C GLY A 63 12.96 -1.99 11.43
N GLU A 64 13.54 -2.39 12.56
CA GLU A 64 13.80 -3.79 12.89
C GLU A 64 12.51 -4.61 12.87
N VAL A 65 12.53 -5.78 12.22
CA VAL A 65 11.40 -6.69 12.18
C VAL A 65 11.35 -7.50 13.47
N LEU A 66 10.27 -7.36 14.23
CA LEU A 66 10.04 -8.04 15.51
C LEU A 66 9.18 -9.30 15.34
N PHE A 67 8.33 -9.31 14.33
CA PHE A 67 7.44 -10.43 14.02
C PHE A 67 7.03 -10.34 12.55
N GLN A 68 6.84 -11.50 11.91
CA GLN A 68 6.29 -11.56 10.55
C GLN A 68 5.49 -12.85 10.33
N LYS A 69 4.43 -12.74 9.54
CA LYS A 69 3.59 -13.84 9.06
C LYS A 69 3.26 -13.58 7.59
N ASN A 70 3.74 -14.41 6.68
CA ASN A 70 3.47 -14.27 5.24
C ASN A 70 3.71 -12.82 4.75
N ALA A 71 4.75 -12.14 5.30
CA ALA A 71 4.92 -10.71 5.15
C ALA A 71 5.16 -10.28 3.70
N ASP A 72 5.66 -11.17 2.86
CA ASP A 72 5.99 -10.93 1.46
C ASP A 72 4.94 -11.50 0.48
N THR A 73 3.86 -12.09 1.00
CA THR A 73 2.75 -12.58 0.17
C THR A 73 1.90 -11.41 -0.34
N PRO A 74 1.68 -11.27 -1.66
CA PRO A 74 0.84 -10.22 -2.23
C PRO A 74 -0.60 -10.29 -1.70
N ARG A 75 -1.13 -9.12 -1.30
CA ARG A 75 -2.49 -8.93 -0.78
C ARG A 75 -3.07 -7.62 -1.29
N VAL A 76 -4.38 -7.53 -1.33
CA VAL A 76 -5.06 -6.25 -1.61
C VAL A 76 -4.96 -5.36 -0.36
N PRO A 77 -4.33 -4.17 -0.45
CA PRO A 77 -4.10 -3.31 0.73
C PRO A 77 -5.34 -2.54 1.18
N ALA A 78 -6.37 -2.45 0.36
CA ALA A 78 -7.54 -1.59 0.57
C ALA A 78 -7.11 -0.15 0.94
N SER A 79 -7.90 0.56 1.74
CA SER A 79 -7.61 1.95 2.11
C SER A 79 -6.34 2.15 2.97
N THR A 80 -5.59 1.10 3.34
CA THR A 80 -4.31 1.29 4.02
C THR A 80 -3.28 1.96 3.09
N GLN A 81 -3.41 1.81 1.76
CA GLN A 81 -2.57 2.50 0.78
C GLN A 81 -2.69 4.03 0.81
N LYS A 82 -3.76 4.59 1.41
CA LYS A 82 -3.87 6.03 1.63
C LYS A 82 -2.73 6.62 2.48
N LEU A 83 -1.95 5.78 3.17
CA LEU A 83 -0.71 6.24 3.81
C LEU A 83 0.32 6.71 2.79
N LEU A 84 0.44 6.03 1.63
CA LEU A 84 1.32 6.49 0.56
C LEU A 84 0.80 7.76 -0.09
N THR A 85 -0.52 7.82 -0.36
CA THR A 85 -1.17 9.05 -0.82
C THR A 85 -0.90 10.21 0.12
N ALA A 86 -1.11 10.01 1.43
CA ALA A 86 -0.86 11.03 2.43
C ALA A 86 0.62 11.46 2.48
N LEU A 87 1.54 10.51 2.38
CA LEU A 87 2.97 10.79 2.38
C LEU A 87 3.40 11.66 1.19
N LEU A 88 2.90 11.36 -0.01
CA LEU A 88 3.17 12.16 -1.21
C LEU A 88 2.59 13.58 -1.09
N VAL A 89 1.35 13.69 -0.64
CA VAL A 89 0.68 14.99 -0.42
C VAL A 89 1.40 15.82 0.64
N SER A 90 1.83 15.21 1.76
CA SER A 90 2.59 15.88 2.81
C SER A 90 3.95 16.38 2.30
N ARG A 91 4.67 15.56 1.54
CA ARG A 91 5.98 15.89 0.97
C ARG A 91 5.94 16.98 -0.10
N ARG A 92 4.82 17.11 -0.81
CA ARG A 92 4.61 18.25 -1.71
C ARG A 92 4.63 19.59 -0.97
N GLY A 93 4.26 19.59 0.30
CA GLY A 93 4.22 20.80 1.14
C GLY A 93 3.03 21.71 0.82
N ASN A 94 3.11 22.95 1.32
CA ASN A 94 2.06 23.96 1.22
C ASN A 94 0.65 23.38 1.53
N LEU A 95 0.50 22.91 2.74
CA LEU A 95 -0.76 22.28 3.18
C LEU A 95 -1.91 23.29 3.32
N ASP A 96 -1.62 24.58 3.27
CA ASP A 96 -2.62 25.66 3.25
C ASP A 96 -3.15 25.96 1.84
N ALA A 97 -2.53 25.41 0.80
CA ALA A 97 -3.01 25.59 -0.55
C ALA A 97 -4.46 25.10 -0.70
N MET A 98 -5.27 25.87 -1.40
CA MET A 98 -6.67 25.58 -1.65
C MET A 98 -6.85 24.64 -2.82
N VAL A 99 -7.45 23.50 -2.57
CA VAL A 99 -7.82 22.50 -3.57
C VAL A 99 -9.24 22.78 -4.04
N THR A 100 -9.44 23.04 -5.32
CA THR A 100 -10.77 23.16 -5.93
C THR A 100 -11.28 21.77 -6.26
N ILE A 101 -12.47 21.43 -5.82
CA ILE A 101 -13.10 20.13 -6.07
C ILE A 101 -13.62 20.08 -7.52
N ALA A 102 -13.25 19.06 -8.25
CA ALA A 102 -13.72 18.80 -9.60
C ALA A 102 -14.87 17.77 -9.62
N PRO A 103 -15.69 17.73 -10.69
CA PRO A 103 -16.78 16.76 -10.79
C PRO A 103 -16.34 15.30 -10.67
N GLU A 104 -15.17 14.94 -11.20
CA GLU A 104 -14.60 13.60 -11.13
C GLU A 104 -14.24 13.19 -9.69
N ASP A 105 -13.78 14.10 -8.84
CA ASP A 105 -13.43 13.84 -7.45
C ASP A 105 -14.64 13.32 -6.65
N THR A 106 -15.85 13.71 -7.04
CA THR A 106 -17.10 13.41 -6.33
C THR A 106 -17.75 12.09 -6.73
N ARG A 107 -17.21 11.39 -7.73
CA ARG A 107 -17.77 10.12 -8.23
C ARG A 107 -17.26 8.87 -7.52
N VAL A 108 -16.40 9.03 -6.51
CA VAL A 108 -15.71 7.93 -5.82
C VAL A 108 -16.52 7.46 -4.61
N GLU A 109 -17.17 6.32 -4.72
CA GLU A 109 -17.97 5.64 -3.67
C GLU A 109 -17.19 4.50 -3.01
N PRO A 110 -17.53 4.02 -1.81
CA PRO A 110 -18.33 4.67 -0.76
C PRO A 110 -17.44 5.57 0.12
N ILE A 111 -17.89 5.99 1.29
CA ILE A 111 -17.14 6.77 2.29
C ILE A 111 -16.67 8.11 1.71
N ARG A 112 -17.60 9.04 1.62
CA ARG A 112 -17.38 10.41 1.13
C ARG A 112 -17.60 11.42 2.23
N LEU A 113 -16.94 12.58 2.11
CA LEU A 113 -17.32 13.80 2.81
C LEU A 113 -18.59 14.42 2.25
N GLY A 114 -18.90 14.14 0.99
CA GLY A 114 -19.96 14.77 0.23
C GLY A 114 -19.54 16.17 -0.25
N LEU A 115 -18.31 16.23 -0.79
CA LEU A 115 -17.76 17.43 -1.44
C LEU A 115 -18.55 17.73 -2.72
N ARG A 116 -18.64 19.01 -3.10
CA ARG A 116 -19.35 19.45 -4.32
C ARG A 116 -18.37 20.10 -5.30
N PRO A 117 -18.56 19.92 -6.60
CA PRO A 117 -17.75 20.59 -7.60
C PRO A 117 -17.77 22.11 -7.40
N GLY A 118 -16.58 22.74 -7.56
CA GLY A 118 -16.38 24.18 -7.37
C GLY A 118 -16.08 24.59 -5.92
N GLU A 119 -16.37 23.77 -4.92
CA GLU A 119 -15.97 24.04 -3.53
C GLU A 119 -14.44 24.04 -3.40
N ARG A 120 -13.94 24.79 -2.43
CA ARG A 120 -12.49 24.91 -2.19
C ARG A 120 -12.17 24.60 -0.73
N TYR A 121 -11.17 23.73 -0.51
CA TYR A 121 -10.75 23.32 0.82
C TYR A 121 -9.22 23.36 0.94
N ALA A 122 -8.72 23.67 2.13
CA ALA A 122 -7.29 23.58 2.38
C ALA A 122 -6.82 22.11 2.23
N ARG A 123 -5.66 21.91 1.61
CA ARG A 123 -5.05 20.59 1.42
C ARG A 123 -4.96 19.82 2.73
N ARG A 124 -4.63 20.51 3.85
CA ARG A 124 -4.55 19.91 5.18
C ARG A 124 -5.88 19.31 5.65
N ASP A 125 -7.02 19.94 5.37
CA ASP A 125 -8.32 19.48 5.83
C ASP A 125 -8.75 18.21 5.09
N LEU A 126 -8.50 18.18 3.78
CA LEU A 126 -8.70 16.99 2.96
C LEU A 126 -7.75 15.86 3.40
N LEU A 127 -6.47 16.17 3.64
CA LEU A 127 -5.47 15.21 4.11
C LEU A 127 -5.85 14.61 5.46
N GLN A 128 -6.32 15.43 6.40
CA GLN A 128 -6.79 14.95 7.70
C GLN A 128 -8.01 14.03 7.55
N SER A 129 -8.94 14.36 6.66
CA SER A 129 -10.13 13.53 6.42
C SER A 129 -9.81 12.15 5.84
N ILE A 130 -8.82 12.04 4.94
CA ILE A 130 -8.41 10.74 4.40
C ILE A 130 -7.72 9.84 5.44
N LEU A 131 -7.02 10.43 6.40
CA LEU A 131 -6.36 9.69 7.48
C LEU A 131 -7.35 9.27 8.57
N VAL A 132 -8.23 10.15 9.01
CA VAL A 132 -9.17 9.90 10.12
C VAL A 132 -10.39 9.10 9.64
N LYS A 133 -11.11 9.60 8.64
CA LYS A 133 -12.38 9.02 8.16
C LYS A 133 -12.22 8.10 6.95
N SER A 134 -11.07 8.17 6.27
CA SER A 134 -10.84 7.41 5.02
C SER A 134 -11.64 7.92 3.81
N SER A 135 -11.95 9.21 3.74
CA SER A 135 -12.81 9.81 2.70
C SER A 135 -12.23 9.62 1.30
N ASN A 136 -12.99 9.01 0.39
CA ASN A 136 -12.50 8.67 -0.95
C ASN A 136 -12.55 9.87 -1.90
N ASP A 137 -13.58 10.70 -1.83
CA ASP A 137 -13.71 11.95 -2.60
C ASP A 137 -12.56 12.93 -2.28
N ALA A 138 -12.24 13.12 -1.01
CA ALA A 138 -11.09 13.92 -0.61
C ALA A 138 -9.76 13.32 -1.10
N CYS A 139 -9.65 11.99 -1.14
CA CYS A 139 -8.45 11.30 -1.64
C CYS A 139 -8.26 11.54 -3.15
N ALA A 140 -9.32 11.42 -3.95
CA ALA A 140 -9.29 11.70 -5.38
C ALA A 140 -8.94 13.17 -5.66
N ALA A 141 -9.56 14.12 -4.92
CA ALA A 141 -9.24 15.54 -5.03
C ALA A 141 -7.76 15.84 -4.74
N LEU A 142 -7.19 15.23 -3.69
CA LEU A 142 -5.77 15.38 -3.36
C LEU A 142 -4.85 14.78 -4.43
N ALA A 143 -5.21 13.63 -4.99
CA ALA A 143 -4.45 12.99 -6.06
C ALA A 143 -4.41 13.86 -7.32
N ARG A 144 -5.57 14.36 -7.74
CA ARG A 144 -5.70 15.28 -8.87
C ARG A 144 -4.97 16.61 -8.61
N ASP A 145 -5.15 17.20 -7.43
CA ASP A 145 -4.43 18.42 -7.05
C ASP A 145 -2.91 18.21 -7.10
N HIS A 146 -2.41 17.04 -6.67
CA HIS A 146 -0.99 16.73 -6.65
C HIS A 146 -0.40 16.58 -8.07
N SER A 147 -1.07 15.90 -8.98
CA SER A 147 -0.48 15.42 -10.25
C SER A 147 -1.31 15.75 -11.49
N GLY A 148 -2.37 16.56 -11.36
CA GLY A 148 -3.28 16.91 -12.45
C GLY A 148 -4.36 15.86 -12.73
N THR A 149 -4.03 14.56 -12.65
CA THR A 149 -4.99 13.47 -12.85
C THR A 149 -4.74 12.32 -11.86
N GLU A 150 -5.75 11.49 -11.62
CA GLU A 150 -5.63 10.26 -10.82
C GLU A 150 -4.57 9.31 -11.42
N ALA A 151 -4.56 9.15 -12.74
CA ALA A 151 -3.58 8.29 -13.43
C ALA A 151 -2.14 8.77 -13.26
N ALA A 152 -1.89 10.07 -13.39
CA ALA A 152 -0.56 10.64 -13.15
C ALA A 152 -0.14 10.46 -11.68
N PHE A 153 -1.07 10.61 -10.74
CA PHE A 153 -0.79 10.41 -9.32
C PHE A 153 -0.46 8.95 -9.00
N THR A 154 -1.20 7.99 -9.54
CA THR A 154 -0.89 6.56 -9.33
C THR A 154 0.45 6.17 -9.95
N GLY A 155 0.83 6.77 -11.06
CA GLY A 155 2.20 6.67 -11.60
C GLY A 155 3.25 7.10 -10.57
N GLN A 156 3.02 8.24 -9.91
CA GLN A 156 3.92 8.72 -8.84
C GLN A 156 3.88 7.84 -7.59
N MET A 157 2.71 7.29 -7.22
CA MET A 157 2.61 6.33 -6.13
C MET A 157 3.50 5.10 -6.40
N ASN A 158 3.43 4.52 -7.59
CA ASN A 158 4.21 3.33 -7.94
C ASN A 158 5.71 3.64 -8.01
N GLN A 159 6.10 4.79 -8.56
CA GLN A 159 7.49 5.25 -8.55
C GLN A 159 8.01 5.47 -7.12
N ALA A 160 7.22 6.11 -6.27
CA ALA A 160 7.57 6.32 -4.86
C ALA A 160 7.69 4.99 -4.12
N ALA A 161 6.73 4.07 -4.28
CA ALA A 161 6.79 2.74 -3.68
C ALA A 161 8.08 2.01 -4.05
N TRP A 162 8.44 2.01 -5.34
CA TRP A 162 9.70 1.43 -5.83
C TRP A 162 10.93 2.06 -5.14
N SER A 163 10.97 3.39 -5.09
CA SER A 163 12.08 4.14 -4.47
C SER A 163 12.21 3.88 -2.97
N LEU A 164 11.10 3.55 -2.29
CA LEU A 164 11.06 3.18 -0.89
C LEU A 164 11.41 1.71 -0.63
N GLY A 165 11.75 0.95 -1.66
CA GLY A 165 11.99 -0.49 -1.57
C GLY A 165 10.72 -1.35 -1.49
N ALA A 166 9.53 -0.75 -1.64
CA ALA A 166 8.24 -1.45 -1.68
C ALA A 166 7.98 -2.01 -3.09
N ARG A 167 8.85 -2.94 -3.52
CA ARG A 167 8.95 -3.42 -4.91
C ARG A 167 7.92 -4.48 -5.28
N ASN A 168 7.24 -5.05 -4.28
CA ASN A 168 6.17 -6.02 -4.47
C ASN A 168 4.79 -5.36 -4.32
N SER A 169 4.67 -4.13 -4.84
CA SER A 169 3.46 -3.32 -4.74
C SER A 169 3.11 -2.70 -6.08
N TYR A 170 1.82 -2.65 -6.37
CA TYR A 170 1.24 -1.91 -7.48
C TYR A 170 -0.07 -1.27 -7.06
N PHE A 171 -0.20 0.03 -7.25
CA PHE A 171 -1.36 0.83 -6.91
C PHE A 171 -2.04 1.34 -8.19
N ALA A 172 -3.32 0.99 -8.36
CA ALA A 172 -4.12 1.38 -9.52
C ALA A 172 -5.01 2.61 -9.26
N ASN A 173 -5.13 3.03 -8.01
CA ASN A 173 -5.84 4.26 -7.61
C ASN A 173 -5.24 4.81 -6.31
N SER A 174 -5.60 6.05 -5.95
CA SER A 174 -5.08 6.73 -4.74
C SER A 174 -5.72 6.24 -3.43
N HIS A 175 -6.91 5.63 -3.49
CA HIS A 175 -7.80 5.45 -2.35
C HIS A 175 -7.98 4.02 -1.87
N GLY A 176 -7.61 3.00 -2.64
CA GLY A 176 -7.69 1.58 -2.25
C GLY A 176 -9.04 0.92 -2.48
N LEU A 177 -9.89 1.46 -3.34
CA LEU A 177 -11.09 0.78 -3.81
C LEU A 177 -10.72 -0.36 -4.77
N PRO A 178 -11.62 -1.33 -5.00
CA PRO A 178 -11.32 -2.49 -5.83
C PRO A 178 -10.78 -2.13 -7.21
N ALA A 179 -9.62 -2.67 -7.52
CA ALA A 179 -8.91 -2.56 -8.78
C ALA A 179 -7.84 -3.66 -8.85
N ALA A 180 -7.19 -3.85 -9.99
CA ALA A 180 -6.05 -4.75 -10.14
C ALA A 180 -4.82 -4.12 -9.45
N GLN A 181 -4.76 -4.21 -8.14
CA GLN A 181 -3.72 -3.65 -7.28
C GLN A 181 -3.37 -4.61 -6.14
N PHE A 182 -2.13 -4.54 -5.70
CA PHE A 182 -1.62 -5.39 -4.62
C PHE A 182 -0.45 -4.71 -3.89
N SER A 183 -0.17 -5.22 -2.70
CA SER A 183 1.02 -4.91 -1.92
C SER A 183 1.33 -6.09 -1.01
N THR A 184 2.39 -5.98 -0.20
CA THR A 184 2.72 -6.95 0.83
C THR A 184 2.68 -6.29 2.21
N ALA A 185 2.60 -7.08 3.28
CA ALA A 185 2.66 -6.52 4.62
C ALA A 185 3.99 -5.80 4.86
N ARG A 186 5.10 -6.34 4.32
CA ARG A 186 6.44 -5.72 4.41
C ARG A 186 6.50 -4.40 3.64
N ASP A 187 5.97 -4.34 2.43
CA ASP A 187 5.99 -3.12 1.64
C ASP A 187 5.11 -2.03 2.28
N MET A 188 3.93 -2.43 2.79
CA MET A 188 3.09 -1.52 3.55
C MET A 188 3.75 -1.06 4.85
N ALA A 189 4.61 -1.88 5.47
CA ALA A 189 5.39 -1.47 6.64
C ALA A 189 6.46 -0.42 6.29
N ARG A 190 7.13 -0.53 5.12
CA ARG A 190 8.06 0.50 4.62
C ARG A 190 7.37 1.84 4.44
N ILE A 191 6.19 1.83 3.82
CA ILE A 191 5.36 3.03 3.64
C ILE A 191 4.92 3.58 4.99
N ALA A 192 4.44 2.73 5.88
CA ALA A 192 3.98 3.10 7.21
C ALA A 192 5.10 3.68 8.08
N PHE A 193 6.31 3.10 8.01
CA PHE A 193 7.49 3.59 8.72
C PHE A 193 7.80 5.04 8.38
N LEU A 194 7.76 5.40 7.09
CA LEU A 194 8.00 6.77 6.65
C LEU A 194 6.85 7.73 6.98
N ALA A 195 5.60 7.26 6.83
CA ALA A 195 4.43 8.04 7.21
C ALA A 195 4.40 8.34 8.72
N TYR A 196 4.86 7.39 9.55
CA TYR A 196 4.98 7.56 11.00
C TYR A 196 6.04 8.58 11.41
N ARG A 197 7.11 8.70 10.63
CA ARG A 197 8.22 9.67 10.86
C ARG A 197 7.90 11.08 10.36
N ASP A 198 6.86 11.24 9.54
CA ASP A 198 6.36 12.56 9.17
C ASP A 198 5.57 13.17 10.35
N PRO A 199 6.05 14.30 10.94
CA PRO A 199 5.42 14.84 12.13
C PRO A 199 4.01 15.36 11.90
N THR A 200 3.69 15.79 10.69
CA THR A 200 2.36 16.26 10.31
C THR A 200 1.39 15.10 10.22
N LEU A 201 1.76 14.03 9.48
CA LEU A 201 0.93 12.85 9.37
C LEU A 201 0.75 12.16 10.71
N ARG A 202 1.82 12.07 11.52
CA ARG A 202 1.75 11.49 12.85
C ARG A 202 0.73 12.19 13.73
N ARG A 203 0.72 13.53 13.77
CA ARG A 203 -0.28 14.31 14.51
C ARG A 203 -1.70 14.11 14.00
N MET A 204 -1.88 14.04 12.67
CA MET A 204 -3.20 13.80 12.08
C MET A 204 -3.74 12.39 12.38
N MET A 205 -2.89 11.36 12.31
CA MET A 205 -3.28 9.96 12.55
C MET A 205 -3.66 9.65 14.00
N GLN A 206 -3.24 10.46 14.96
CA GLN A 206 -3.57 10.32 16.37
C GLN A 206 -4.97 10.82 16.73
N GLN A 207 -5.61 11.61 15.86
CA GLN A 207 -6.88 12.24 16.16
C GLN A 207 -8.01 11.19 16.17
N THR A 208 -8.73 11.10 17.29
CA THR A 208 -9.90 10.22 17.44
C THR A 208 -11.15 10.82 16.81
N VAL A 209 -11.25 12.15 16.84
CA VAL A 209 -12.35 12.94 16.28
C VAL A 209 -11.78 14.24 15.69
N VAL A 210 -12.26 14.60 14.50
CA VAL A 210 -12.00 15.89 13.88
C VAL A 210 -13.31 16.46 13.31
N TYR A 211 -13.36 17.76 13.12
CA TYR A 211 -14.53 18.45 12.59
C TYR A 211 -14.20 19.03 11.22
N PHE A 212 -14.86 18.54 10.17
CA PHE A 212 -14.70 19.04 8.82
C PHE A 212 -15.76 20.11 8.53
N ARG A 213 -15.32 21.32 8.20
CA ARG A 213 -16.20 22.44 7.89
C ARG A 213 -16.38 22.55 6.37
N HIS A 214 -17.60 22.38 5.91
CA HIS A 214 -17.97 22.55 4.49
C HIS A 214 -18.15 24.03 4.13
N ASN A 215 -17.98 24.36 2.86
CA ASN A 215 -18.20 25.72 2.36
C ASN A 215 -19.63 26.22 2.60
N SER A 216 -20.60 25.32 2.69
CA SER A 216 -21.99 25.63 3.05
C SER A 216 -22.19 26.04 4.53
N GLY A 217 -21.14 26.04 5.34
CA GLY A 217 -21.22 26.22 6.79
C GLY A 217 -21.54 24.97 7.58
N ARG A 218 -21.97 23.85 6.94
CA ARG A 218 -22.17 22.57 7.60
C ARG A 218 -20.88 22.10 8.24
N VAL A 219 -20.96 21.55 9.45
CA VAL A 219 -19.85 20.91 10.15
C VAL A 219 -20.12 19.42 10.26
N THR A 220 -19.20 18.59 9.76
CA THR A 220 -19.28 17.14 9.86
C THR A 220 -18.27 16.64 10.90
N ARG A 221 -18.76 15.91 11.89
CA ARG A 221 -17.92 15.22 12.88
C ARG A 221 -17.38 13.94 12.25
N LEU A 222 -16.06 13.83 12.12
CA LEU A 222 -15.36 12.69 11.57
C LEU A 222 -14.72 11.91 12.70
N GLU A 223 -15.08 10.63 12.85
CA GLU A 223 -14.47 9.74 13.83
C GLU A 223 -13.41 8.85 13.17
N ALA A 224 -12.34 8.62 13.91
CA ALA A 224 -11.28 7.72 13.47
C ALA A 224 -11.81 6.30 13.27
N THR A 225 -11.43 5.71 12.15
CA THR A 225 -11.77 4.32 11.82
C THR A 225 -10.92 3.30 12.59
N ASN A 226 -9.75 3.70 13.09
CA ASN A 226 -8.90 2.89 13.96
C ASN A 226 -9.42 2.91 15.41
N LYS A 227 -10.11 1.84 15.80
CA LYS A 227 -10.72 1.72 17.14
C LYS A 227 -9.69 1.63 18.28
N LEU A 228 -8.44 1.24 18.01
CA LEU A 228 -7.40 1.17 19.05
C LEU A 228 -7.14 2.53 19.70
N LEU A 229 -7.27 3.62 18.95
CA LEU A 229 -7.12 4.98 19.46
C LEU A 229 -8.07 5.33 20.62
N LYS A 230 -9.20 4.61 20.73
CA LYS A 230 -10.18 4.79 21.81
C LYS A 230 -10.00 3.77 22.95
N ARG A 231 -9.17 2.72 22.74
CA ARG A 231 -8.96 1.69 23.76
C ARG A 231 -7.89 2.08 24.77
N SER A 232 -6.82 2.75 24.31
CA SER A 232 -5.72 3.18 25.17
C SER A 232 -4.91 4.30 24.54
N ASN A 233 -4.37 5.19 25.35
CA ASN A 233 -3.41 6.23 24.94
C ASN A 233 -2.06 5.67 24.47
N ALA A 234 -1.82 4.38 24.67
CA ALA A 234 -0.65 3.71 24.13
C ALA A 234 -0.65 3.65 22.59
N TYR A 235 -1.84 3.70 21.97
CA TYR A 235 -1.99 3.67 20.50
C TYR A 235 -2.04 5.09 19.94
N ASN A 236 -1.36 5.31 18.81
CA ASN A 236 -1.21 6.65 18.23
C ASN A 236 -1.35 6.71 16.70
N GLY A 237 -2.04 5.79 16.09
CA GLY A 237 -2.34 5.74 14.65
C GLY A 237 -2.58 4.31 14.19
N MET A 238 -2.68 4.00 12.93
CA MET A 238 -2.47 4.79 11.73
C MET A 238 -3.70 4.73 10.80
N LYS A 239 -3.88 3.60 10.05
CA LYS A 239 -4.89 3.53 8.99
C LYS A 239 -5.56 2.17 8.90
N THR A 240 -6.88 2.15 8.71
CA THR A 240 -7.68 0.96 8.43
C THR A 240 -8.02 0.85 6.95
N GLY A 241 -8.34 -0.36 6.51
CA GLY A 241 -8.86 -0.65 5.18
C GLY A 241 -9.87 -1.80 5.21
N PHE A 242 -10.80 -1.77 4.28
CA PHE A 242 -11.73 -2.86 4.03
C PHE A 242 -12.25 -2.81 2.60
N THR A 243 -12.20 -3.94 1.93
CA THR A 243 -13.03 -4.30 0.77
C THR A 243 -13.40 -5.77 0.90
N ASN A 244 -14.41 -6.25 0.18
CA ASN A 244 -14.75 -7.67 0.21
C ASN A 244 -13.57 -8.56 -0.22
N ALA A 245 -12.80 -8.12 -1.22
CA ALA A 245 -11.63 -8.86 -1.71
C ALA A 245 -10.43 -8.81 -0.75
N ALA A 246 -10.25 -7.70 -0.02
CA ALA A 246 -9.11 -7.53 0.89
C ALA A 246 -9.36 -8.14 2.28
N GLY A 247 -10.60 -8.28 2.68
CA GLY A 247 -10.93 -8.46 4.10
C GLY A 247 -10.59 -7.20 4.90
N ARG A 248 -10.44 -7.33 6.21
CA ARG A 248 -10.00 -6.22 7.07
C ARG A 248 -8.49 -6.06 7.01
N CYS A 249 -8.06 -4.82 6.82
CA CYS A 249 -6.67 -4.40 6.87
C CYS A 249 -6.49 -3.33 7.94
N LEU A 250 -5.38 -3.39 8.66
CA LEU A 250 -5.04 -2.43 9.71
C LEU A 250 -3.54 -2.17 9.70
N ILE A 251 -3.19 -0.91 9.69
CA ILE A 251 -1.86 -0.46 10.09
C ILE A 251 -2.04 0.34 11.37
N SER A 252 -1.39 -0.09 12.44
CA SER A 252 -1.47 0.55 13.73
C SER A 252 -0.10 0.84 14.30
N SER A 253 0.00 1.88 15.11
CA SER A 253 1.22 2.24 15.82
C SER A 253 0.90 2.56 17.28
N GLY A 254 1.91 2.43 18.12
CA GLY A 254 1.78 2.70 19.54
C GLY A 254 3.09 2.61 20.29
N ARG A 255 3.06 3.04 21.56
CA ARG A 255 4.17 2.88 22.51
C ARG A 255 3.74 1.94 23.62
N LEU A 256 4.27 0.72 23.62
CA LEU A 256 3.93 -0.32 24.56
C LEU A 256 5.21 -0.79 25.28
N ASN A 257 5.18 -0.78 26.64
CA ASN A 257 6.32 -1.17 27.48
C ASN A 257 7.63 -0.45 27.08
N GLY A 258 7.55 0.85 26.77
CA GLY A 258 8.70 1.67 26.40
C GLY A 258 9.13 1.59 24.93
N ARG A 259 8.64 0.61 24.15
CA ARG A 259 8.97 0.41 22.74
C ARG A 259 7.89 1.04 21.82
N GLU A 260 8.33 1.81 20.84
CA GLU A 260 7.45 2.30 19.76
C GLU A 260 7.42 1.24 18.65
N VAL A 261 6.21 0.85 18.23
CA VAL A 261 6.03 -0.21 17.22
C VAL A 261 5.00 0.19 16.17
N ILE A 262 5.15 -0.40 14.99
CA ILE A 262 4.19 -0.34 13.88
C ILE A 262 3.82 -1.77 13.51
N LEU A 263 2.53 -2.04 13.47
CA LEU A 263 1.95 -3.31 13.04
C LEU A 263 1.18 -3.13 11.74
N VAL A 264 1.44 -3.99 10.77
CA VAL A 264 0.62 -4.14 9.55
C VAL A 264 -0.07 -5.49 9.60
N GLN A 265 -1.37 -5.51 9.38
CA GLN A 265 -2.21 -6.71 9.23
C GLN A 265 -3.03 -6.58 7.94
N LEU A 266 -2.95 -7.58 7.06
CA LEU A 266 -3.69 -7.66 5.80
C LEU A 266 -4.50 -8.96 5.76
N GLY A 267 -5.73 -8.88 5.24
CA GLY A 267 -6.59 -10.05 5.08
C GLY A 267 -7.08 -10.64 6.39
N SER A 268 -7.55 -9.82 7.31
CA SER A 268 -8.13 -10.25 8.58
C SER A 268 -9.67 -10.21 8.58
N GLU A 269 -10.26 -10.65 9.67
CA GLU A 269 -11.71 -10.63 9.91
C GLU A 269 -12.09 -9.47 10.84
N THR A 270 -13.33 -8.99 10.69
CA THR A 270 -13.85 -7.84 11.47
C THR A 270 -13.78 -8.07 12.99
N ARG A 271 -14.05 -9.29 13.43
CA ARG A 271 -14.11 -9.64 14.86
C ARG A 271 -12.73 -9.70 15.53
N TYR A 272 -11.64 -9.95 14.75
CA TYR A 272 -10.34 -10.21 15.35
C TYR A 272 -9.34 -9.08 15.17
N ILE A 273 -9.45 -8.26 14.10
CA ILE A 273 -8.40 -7.34 13.63
C ILE A 273 -7.82 -6.43 14.74
N PHE A 274 -8.68 -5.91 15.63
CA PHE A 274 -8.23 -5.01 16.69
C PHE A 274 -7.70 -5.75 17.91
N ASP A 275 -8.30 -6.89 18.28
CA ASP A 275 -7.87 -7.69 19.42
C ASP A 275 -6.54 -8.40 19.13
N ASP A 276 -6.35 -8.87 17.90
CA ASP A 276 -5.07 -9.40 17.42
C ASP A 276 -3.98 -8.34 17.43
N ALA A 277 -4.31 -7.11 16.98
CA ALA A 277 -3.36 -6.01 17.00
C ALA A 277 -2.92 -5.68 18.43
N GLU A 278 -3.85 -5.61 19.35
CA GLU A 278 -3.60 -5.33 20.76
C GLU A 278 -2.69 -6.38 21.40
N ARG A 279 -3.00 -7.67 21.17
CA ARG A 279 -2.20 -8.79 21.69
C ARG A 279 -0.77 -8.81 21.13
N LEU A 280 -0.62 -8.64 19.82
CA LEU A 280 0.69 -8.70 19.18
C LEU A 280 1.56 -7.48 19.51
N MET A 281 0.97 -6.29 19.54
CA MET A 281 1.71 -5.07 19.91
C MET A 281 2.12 -5.11 21.39
N ALA A 282 1.28 -5.62 22.29
CA ALA A 282 1.61 -5.80 23.70
C ALA A 282 2.69 -6.88 23.93
N TRP A 283 2.69 -7.92 23.09
CA TRP A 283 3.71 -8.98 23.14
C TRP A 283 5.11 -8.43 22.82
N SER A 284 5.25 -7.51 21.86
CA SER A 284 6.55 -6.96 21.44
C SER A 284 7.33 -6.24 22.54
N GLY A 285 6.63 -5.77 23.58
CA GLY A 285 7.25 -5.11 24.74
C GLY A 285 7.81 -6.05 25.79
N ARG A 286 7.66 -7.38 25.65
CA ARG A 286 8.05 -8.36 26.69
C ARG A 286 9.44 -8.96 26.49
N GLY A 287 10.34 -8.29 25.75
CA GLY A 287 11.76 -8.66 25.72
C GLY A 287 12.10 -9.93 24.93
N SER A 288 11.54 -10.16 23.76
CA SER A 288 12.02 -11.19 22.84
C SER A 288 13.22 -10.66 22.03
N GLY A 289 14.43 -10.98 22.45
CA GLY A 289 15.68 -10.48 21.89
C GLY A 289 16.12 -11.15 20.58
N THR A 290 15.22 -11.57 19.70
CA THR A 290 15.57 -12.10 18.38
C THR A 290 15.20 -11.10 17.31
N SER A 291 16.20 -10.35 16.81
CA SER A 291 16.09 -9.55 15.61
C SER A 291 15.90 -10.46 14.39
N HIS A 292 14.91 -10.17 13.55
CA HIS A 292 14.61 -10.90 12.31
C HIS A 292 15.00 -10.13 11.04
N GLY A 293 15.98 -9.22 11.13
CA GLY A 293 16.44 -8.38 10.03
C GLY A 293 15.75 -7.00 10.00
N ALA A 294 16.15 -6.18 9.02
CA ALA A 294 15.56 -4.87 8.77
C ALA A 294 14.50 -4.93 7.65
N LEU A 295 13.69 -3.88 7.56
CA LEU A 295 12.72 -3.68 6.47
C LEU A 295 13.37 -3.66 5.08
#